data_77e946de100984f9a48a90bf3f3cf172
#
_entry.id   77e946de100984f9a48a90bf3f3cf172
#
_cell.length_a   1.000
_cell.length_b   1.000
_cell.length_c   1.000
_cell.angle_alpha   90.00
_cell.angle_beta   90.00
_cell.angle_gamma   90.00
#
_symmetry.space_group_name_H-M   'P 1'
#
loop_
_entity.id
_entity.type
_entity.pdbx_description
1 polymer ?
#
loop_
_entity_poly.entity_id
_entity_poly.type
_entity_poly.pdbx_seq_one_letter_code
_entity_poly.pdbx_strand_id
1 'polypeptide(L)'
;RGVYSFCMCPGGYVVNASSEPGRLAVNGMSYQARDSRNANSAMIVTVTPEDFGGEGPLRGVEFQRELERKAWELGQGKIPVQLFGDYCKNQSSTALGEVVPCMKGEYVLANVRSVLPKAVGDSIEEGVRSFGKRITGFDREDALLSGVESRTSSPVRITRDSELLSNIQGVYPCGEGAGYAGGITSAAMDGIKIAETISKKYRNFLGRVYISPFLC
;
A
#
# COMPACT_ATOMS: atom_id res chain seq x y z
N ARG A 1 13.98 10.63 -7.59
CA ARG A 1 12.68 9.92 -7.58
C ARG A 1 11.64 10.70 -6.82
N GLY A 2 10.37 10.60 -7.21
CA GLY A 2 9.27 11.14 -6.40
C GLY A 2 9.11 10.33 -5.12
N VAL A 3 9.01 11.03 -3.98
CA VAL A 3 8.68 10.45 -2.68
C VAL A 3 7.45 11.18 -2.17
N TYR A 4 6.48 10.41 -1.70
CA TYR A 4 5.20 10.92 -1.25
C TYR A 4 4.87 10.36 0.13
N SER A 5 4.15 11.15 0.93
CA SER A 5 3.49 10.69 2.14
C SER A 5 1.99 10.88 1.99
N PHE A 6 1.22 9.86 2.30
CA PHE A 6 -0.24 9.91 2.22
C PHE A 6 -0.88 8.96 3.24
N CYS A 7 -2.21 8.88 3.25
CA CYS A 7 -2.97 8.07 4.19
C CYS A 7 -2.58 8.35 5.65
N MET A 8 -2.55 9.64 6.01
CA MET A 8 -2.32 10.05 7.40
C MET A 8 -3.42 9.50 8.29
N CYS A 9 -3.05 8.69 9.28
CA CYS A 9 -3.94 8.05 10.23
C CYS A 9 -3.69 8.59 11.64
N PRO A 10 -4.36 9.68 12.06
CA PRO A 10 -4.28 10.16 13.43
C PRO A 10 -4.83 9.10 14.40
N GLY A 11 -4.18 8.88 15.53
CA GLY A 11 -4.54 7.81 16.45
C GLY A 11 -4.55 6.44 15.74
N GLY A 12 -3.54 6.17 14.91
CA GLY A 12 -3.50 5.04 14.00
C GLY A 12 -2.73 3.84 14.54
N TYR A 13 -2.93 2.73 13.87
CA TYR A 13 -2.22 1.47 14.08
C TYR A 13 -1.61 1.02 12.76
N VAL A 14 -0.43 0.40 12.83
CA VAL A 14 0.10 -0.41 11.72
C VAL A 14 -0.47 -1.81 11.88
N VAL A 15 -1.06 -2.33 10.80
CA VAL A 15 -1.71 -3.65 10.80
C VAL A 15 -0.99 -4.60 9.85
N ASN A 16 -0.97 -5.88 10.20
CA ASN A 16 -0.57 -6.92 9.24
C ASN A 16 -1.70 -7.09 8.21
N ALA A 17 -1.40 -6.74 6.96
CA ALA A 17 -2.31 -6.79 5.82
C ALA A 17 -1.93 -7.90 4.82
N SER A 18 -1.18 -8.89 5.26
CA SER A 18 -0.71 -10.01 4.42
C SER A 18 -1.88 -10.81 3.87
N SER A 19 -1.79 -11.24 2.61
CA SER A 19 -2.82 -12.05 1.95
C SER A 19 -2.27 -13.34 1.32
N GLU A 20 -0.96 -13.54 1.34
CA GLU A 20 -0.30 -14.73 0.82
C GLU A 20 0.59 -15.37 1.89
N PRO A 21 0.62 -16.71 2.03
CA PRO A 21 1.52 -17.40 2.96
C PRO A 21 3.00 -17.06 2.68
N GLY A 22 3.80 -16.89 3.73
CA GLY A 22 5.23 -16.59 3.61
C GLY A 22 5.54 -15.20 3.04
N ARG A 23 4.57 -14.29 3.06
CA ARG A 23 4.70 -12.91 2.60
C ARG A 23 4.14 -11.97 3.65
N LEU A 24 4.76 -10.82 3.82
CA LEU A 24 4.33 -9.85 4.82
C LEU A 24 4.13 -8.49 4.17
N ALA A 25 2.92 -7.99 4.26
CA ALA A 25 2.54 -6.63 3.92
C ALA A 25 1.92 -5.94 5.13
N VAL A 26 2.12 -4.64 5.24
CA VAL A 26 1.53 -3.81 6.29
C VAL A 26 0.64 -2.73 5.69
N ASN A 27 -0.25 -2.17 6.51
CA ASN A 27 -1.02 -0.98 6.18
C ASN A 27 -1.24 -0.13 7.43
N GLY A 28 -1.48 1.16 7.25
CA GLY A 28 -1.88 2.08 8.32
C GLY A 28 -3.39 2.20 8.40
N MET A 29 -3.94 2.13 9.62
CA MET A 29 -5.38 2.21 9.88
C MET A 29 -5.67 3.03 11.14
N SER A 30 -6.84 3.67 11.20
CA SER A 30 -7.36 4.28 12.44
C SER A 30 -8.74 3.71 12.77
N TYR A 31 -9.04 3.58 14.04
CA TYR A 31 -10.43 3.46 14.49
C TYR A 31 -11.15 4.81 14.36
N GLN A 32 -12.46 4.78 14.41
CA GLN A 32 -13.29 6.00 14.36
C GLN A 32 -12.92 7.00 15.46
N ALA A 33 -12.58 6.52 16.67
CA ALA A 33 -12.20 7.35 17.81
C ALA A 33 -10.87 8.10 17.59
N ARG A 34 -9.96 7.56 16.75
CA ARG A 34 -8.64 8.16 16.47
C ARG A 34 -7.84 8.48 17.73
N ASP A 35 -7.92 7.63 18.73
CA ASP A 35 -7.47 7.86 20.10
C ASP A 35 -6.21 7.05 20.49
N SER A 36 -5.58 6.35 19.55
CA SER A 36 -4.29 5.75 19.85
C SER A 36 -3.19 6.82 20.00
N ARG A 37 -2.12 6.45 20.67
CA ARG A 37 -1.04 7.39 21.01
C ARG A 37 -0.19 7.86 19.82
N ASN A 38 -0.22 7.14 18.68
CA ASN A 38 0.59 7.45 17.52
C ASN A 38 -0.29 7.85 16.34
N ALA A 39 0.24 8.72 15.48
CA ALA A 39 -0.20 8.82 14.09
C ALA A 39 0.71 7.97 13.21
N ASN A 40 0.24 7.55 12.05
CA ASN A 40 1.07 6.94 11.02
C ASN A 40 0.73 7.50 9.63
N SER A 41 1.62 7.28 8.68
CA SER A 41 1.42 7.58 7.27
C SER A 41 2.22 6.62 6.42
N ALA A 42 1.77 6.37 5.21
CA ALA A 42 2.55 5.64 4.22
C ALA A 42 3.64 6.55 3.64
N MET A 43 4.83 5.99 3.51
CA MET A 43 5.95 6.59 2.77
C MET A 43 6.16 5.77 1.50
N ILE A 44 5.89 6.36 0.35
CA ILE A 44 6.00 5.68 -0.94
C ILE A 44 7.03 6.34 -1.84
N VAL A 45 7.66 5.52 -2.65
CA VAL A 45 8.63 5.92 -3.67
C VAL A 45 8.10 5.49 -5.02
N THR A 46 8.14 6.39 -6.01
CA THR A 46 7.81 6.04 -7.39
C THR A 46 8.78 4.98 -7.90
N VAL A 47 8.24 3.85 -8.31
CA VAL A 47 8.93 2.77 -9.01
C VAL A 47 8.38 2.63 -10.42
N THR A 48 9.21 2.22 -11.35
CA THR A 48 8.88 2.09 -12.77
C THR A 48 9.18 0.67 -13.26
N PRO A 49 8.72 0.30 -14.45
CA PRO A 49 9.03 -1.02 -15.02
C PRO A 49 10.52 -1.37 -15.06
N GLU A 50 11.40 -0.37 -15.15
CA GLU A 50 12.86 -0.56 -15.14
C GLU A 50 13.36 -1.02 -13.75
N ASP A 51 12.63 -0.68 -12.68
CA ASP A 51 12.98 -1.09 -11.32
C ASP A 51 12.58 -2.54 -11.02
N PHE A 52 11.59 -3.08 -11.74
CA PHE A 52 11.04 -4.40 -11.45
C PHE A 52 11.98 -5.54 -11.85
N GLY A 53 12.82 -5.32 -12.87
CA GLY A 53 13.59 -6.38 -13.49
C GLY A 53 12.70 -7.41 -14.20
N GLY A 54 13.30 -8.44 -14.81
CA GLY A 54 12.57 -9.50 -15.49
C GLY A 54 11.78 -9.05 -16.73
N GLU A 55 11.00 -9.97 -17.27
CA GLU A 55 10.17 -9.76 -18.45
C GLU A 55 8.71 -10.12 -18.18
N GLY A 56 7.81 -9.62 -19.05
CA GLY A 56 6.39 -9.95 -19.04
C GLY A 56 5.52 -9.03 -18.18
N PRO A 57 4.20 -9.18 -18.32
CA PRO A 57 3.22 -8.26 -17.73
C PRO A 57 3.08 -8.38 -16.21
N LEU A 58 3.54 -9.47 -15.60
CA LEU A 58 3.42 -9.73 -14.15
C LEU A 58 4.68 -9.39 -13.36
N ARG A 59 5.75 -8.90 -14.00
CA ARG A 59 7.02 -8.59 -13.32
C ARG A 59 6.87 -7.64 -12.13
N GLY A 60 5.94 -6.68 -12.20
CA GLY A 60 5.65 -5.78 -11.09
C GLY A 60 4.96 -6.49 -9.91
N VAL A 61 4.15 -7.51 -10.18
CA VAL A 61 3.57 -8.38 -9.14
C VAL A 61 4.67 -9.19 -8.45
N GLU A 62 5.60 -9.75 -9.21
CA GLU A 62 6.73 -10.51 -8.65
C GLU A 62 7.67 -9.61 -7.84
N PHE A 63 7.86 -8.36 -8.26
CA PHE A 63 8.61 -7.37 -7.47
C PHE A 63 7.95 -7.11 -6.11
N GLN A 64 6.62 -6.88 -6.06
CA GLN A 64 5.89 -6.73 -4.79
C GLN A 64 6.03 -7.98 -3.93
N ARG A 65 5.85 -9.15 -4.51
CA ARG A 65 5.96 -10.44 -3.82
C ARG A 65 7.35 -10.69 -3.24
N GLU A 66 8.38 -10.28 -3.95
CA GLU A 66 9.75 -10.39 -3.47
C GLU A 66 10.02 -9.49 -2.24
N LEU A 67 9.52 -8.26 -2.24
CA LEU A 67 9.60 -7.37 -1.08
C LEU A 67 8.84 -7.95 0.12
N GLU A 68 7.64 -8.47 -0.10
CA GLU A 68 6.82 -9.08 0.95
C GLU A 68 7.48 -10.37 1.51
N ARG A 69 8.10 -11.17 0.65
CA ARG A 69 8.87 -12.35 1.07
C ARG A 69 10.05 -11.96 1.95
N LYS A 70 10.86 -11.00 1.51
CA LYS A 70 12.00 -10.48 2.29
C LYS A 70 11.55 -9.91 3.64
N ALA A 71 10.44 -9.18 3.68
CA ALA A 71 9.88 -8.65 4.91
C ALA A 71 9.43 -9.77 5.86
N TRP A 72 8.80 -10.82 5.32
CA TRP A 72 8.38 -11.99 6.10
C TRP A 72 9.59 -12.74 6.68
N GLU A 73 10.63 -12.97 5.88
CA GLU A 73 11.86 -13.63 6.32
C GLU A 73 12.59 -12.82 7.38
N LEU A 74 12.74 -11.50 7.16
CA LEU A 74 13.36 -10.59 8.11
C LEU A 74 12.62 -10.57 9.44
N GLY A 75 11.30 -10.52 9.40
CA GLY A 75 10.43 -10.46 10.57
C GLY A 75 10.11 -11.82 11.18
N GLN A 76 10.49 -12.93 10.52
CA GLN A 76 10.08 -14.29 10.90
C GLN A 76 8.54 -14.40 11.08
N GLY A 77 7.81 -13.80 10.13
CA GLY A 77 6.35 -13.72 10.15
C GLY A 77 5.78 -12.56 10.99
N LYS A 78 6.59 -11.86 11.77
CA LYS A 78 6.21 -10.67 12.55
C LYS A 78 6.48 -9.40 11.75
N ILE A 79 5.82 -8.31 12.10
CA ILE A 79 6.02 -7.00 11.46
C ILE A 79 7.43 -6.48 11.77
N PRO A 80 8.34 -6.33 10.80
CA PRO A 80 9.64 -5.75 11.05
C PRO A 80 9.52 -4.24 11.26
N VAL A 81 10.20 -3.74 12.28
CA VAL A 81 10.20 -2.35 12.72
C VAL A 81 11.63 -1.86 12.88
N GLN A 82 11.88 -0.64 12.45
CA GLN A 82 13.19 0.01 12.54
C GLN A 82 13.03 1.47 12.97
N LEU A 83 13.90 1.96 13.83
CA LEU A 83 13.99 3.38 14.11
C LEU A 83 14.59 4.12 12.93
N PHE A 84 14.13 5.32 12.66
CA PHE A 84 14.62 6.11 11.51
C PHE A 84 16.12 6.41 11.60
N GLY A 85 16.66 6.69 12.79
CA GLY A 85 18.10 6.89 12.99
C GLY A 85 18.92 5.66 12.60
N ASP A 86 18.43 4.46 12.92
CA ASP A 86 19.07 3.18 12.53
C ASP A 86 18.88 2.88 11.04
N TYR A 87 17.71 3.24 10.50
CA TYR A 87 17.44 3.15 9.06
C TYR A 87 18.47 3.95 8.25
N CYS A 88 18.76 5.18 8.67
CA CYS A 88 19.76 6.02 8.02
C CYS A 88 21.17 5.40 8.05
N LYS A 89 21.49 4.66 9.12
CA LYS A 89 22.77 3.94 9.28
C LYS A 89 22.78 2.56 8.64
N ASN A 90 21.63 2.14 8.07
CA ASN A 90 21.41 0.81 7.51
C ASN A 90 21.79 -0.32 8.51
N GLN A 91 21.35 -0.20 9.74
CA GLN A 91 21.59 -1.17 10.82
C GLN A 91 20.27 -1.58 11.50
N SER A 92 20.22 -2.80 12.03
CA SER A 92 19.05 -3.24 12.80
C SER A 92 18.87 -2.40 14.06
N SER A 93 17.61 -2.05 14.35
CA SER A 93 17.28 -1.52 15.67
C SER A 93 17.30 -2.63 16.72
N THR A 94 17.80 -2.34 17.90
CA THR A 94 17.91 -3.29 19.01
C THR A 94 17.10 -2.85 20.24
N ALA A 95 16.70 -1.58 20.30
CA ALA A 95 15.88 -1.01 21.37
C ALA A 95 14.95 0.05 20.79
N LEU A 96 13.85 0.30 21.48
CA LEU A 96 12.93 1.40 21.16
C LEU A 96 13.43 2.70 21.78
N GLY A 97 13.07 3.84 21.17
CA GLY A 97 13.19 5.16 21.78
C GLY A 97 11.94 5.51 22.61
N GLU A 98 11.57 6.78 22.60
CA GLU A 98 10.36 7.26 23.30
C GLU A 98 9.07 6.81 22.60
N VAL A 99 9.13 6.59 21.27
CA VAL A 99 7.97 6.16 20.50
C VAL A 99 7.74 4.66 20.66
N VAL A 100 6.62 4.31 21.26
CA VAL A 100 6.19 2.91 21.45
C VAL A 100 5.31 2.50 20.26
N PRO A 101 5.58 1.35 19.62
CA PRO A 101 4.78 0.88 18.47
C PRO A 101 3.29 0.75 18.79
N CYS A 102 2.42 1.25 17.90
CA CYS A 102 0.99 0.97 17.89
C CYS A 102 0.69 0.03 16.72
N MET A 103 0.63 -1.28 17.00
CA MET A 103 0.48 -2.30 15.97
C MET A 103 -0.63 -3.28 16.28
N LYS A 104 -1.25 -3.80 15.24
CA LYS A 104 -2.14 -4.96 15.28
C LYS A 104 -1.41 -6.15 14.64
N GLY A 105 -0.86 -6.98 15.48
CA GLY A 105 0.03 -8.09 15.16
C GLY A 105 1.33 -8.00 15.96
N GLU A 106 2.06 -9.11 16.02
CA GLU A 106 3.39 -9.14 16.62
C GLU A 106 4.38 -8.37 15.76
N TYR A 107 5.36 -7.73 16.39
CA TYR A 107 6.45 -7.04 15.70
C TYR A 107 7.82 -7.48 16.23
N VAL A 108 8.85 -7.18 15.47
CA VAL A 108 10.24 -7.41 15.81
C VAL A 108 11.11 -6.24 15.34
N LEU A 109 12.08 -5.85 16.15
CA LEU A 109 13.06 -4.85 15.75
C LEU A 109 14.04 -5.49 14.76
N ALA A 110 14.22 -4.85 13.60
CA ALA A 110 15.00 -5.40 12.51
C ALA A 110 15.51 -4.28 11.57
N ASN A 111 16.25 -4.62 10.53
CA ASN A 111 16.69 -3.68 9.51
C ASN A 111 15.70 -3.66 8.33
N VAL A 112 14.63 -2.89 8.43
CA VAL A 112 13.61 -2.73 7.37
C VAL A 112 14.23 -2.23 6.06
N ARG A 113 15.27 -1.38 6.13
CA ARG A 113 15.97 -0.88 4.93
C ARG A 113 16.53 -2.00 4.07
N SER A 114 16.96 -3.10 4.66
CA SER A 114 17.55 -4.23 3.95
C SER A 114 16.56 -4.98 3.03
N VAL A 115 15.26 -4.82 3.25
CA VAL A 115 14.21 -5.39 2.40
C VAL A 115 14.12 -4.66 1.06
N LEU A 116 14.44 -3.38 1.05
CA LEU A 116 14.24 -2.47 -0.08
C LEU A 116 15.44 -2.46 -1.03
N PRO A 117 15.22 -2.30 -2.34
CA PRO A 117 16.30 -1.92 -3.25
C PRO A 117 16.99 -0.65 -2.76
N LYS A 118 18.33 -0.59 -2.89
CA LYS A 118 19.13 0.52 -2.37
C LYS A 118 18.58 1.90 -2.76
N ALA A 119 18.26 2.09 -4.05
CA ALA A 119 17.74 3.36 -4.56
C ALA A 119 16.40 3.76 -3.94
N VAL A 120 15.56 2.78 -3.59
CA VAL A 120 14.28 3.02 -2.91
C VAL A 120 14.53 3.40 -1.45
N GLY A 121 15.41 2.66 -0.77
CA GLY A 121 15.79 2.94 0.61
C GLY A 121 16.41 4.33 0.79
N ASP A 122 17.33 4.70 -0.11
CA ASP A 122 17.96 6.03 -0.11
C ASP A 122 16.92 7.14 -0.34
N SER A 123 15.97 6.93 -1.27
CA SER A 123 14.90 7.89 -1.56
C SER A 123 13.96 8.07 -0.37
N ILE A 124 13.63 7.02 0.37
CA ILE A 124 12.82 7.13 1.60
C ILE A 124 13.54 7.98 2.64
N GLU A 125 14.83 7.73 2.88
CA GLU A 125 15.61 8.52 3.83
C GLU A 125 15.60 10.02 3.46
N GLU A 126 15.90 10.34 2.21
CA GLU A 126 15.89 11.71 1.71
C GLU A 126 14.49 12.35 1.83
N GLY A 127 13.45 11.60 1.49
CA GLY A 127 12.06 12.03 1.61
C GLY A 127 11.64 12.34 3.05
N VAL A 128 11.93 11.45 4.00
CA VAL A 128 11.62 11.65 5.42
C VAL A 128 12.33 12.89 5.96
N ARG A 129 13.64 13.06 5.67
CA ARG A 129 14.38 14.28 6.04
C ARG A 129 13.81 15.54 5.41
N SER A 130 13.35 15.47 4.16
CA SER A 130 12.70 16.59 3.47
C SER A 130 11.37 16.97 4.11
N PHE A 131 10.57 15.98 4.52
CA PHE A 131 9.32 16.23 5.24
C PHE A 131 9.55 16.78 6.65
N GLY A 132 10.58 16.34 7.35
CA GLY A 132 10.98 16.88 8.66
C GLY A 132 11.23 18.37 8.67
N LYS A 133 11.72 18.94 7.55
CA LYS A 133 11.88 20.40 7.39
C LYS A 133 10.55 21.17 7.40
N ARG A 134 9.42 20.51 7.14
CA ARG A 134 8.08 21.12 7.06
C ARG A 134 7.15 20.67 8.16
N ILE A 135 7.35 19.45 8.66
CA ILE A 135 6.53 18.82 9.69
C ILE A 135 7.44 18.46 10.85
N THR A 136 7.41 19.27 11.89
CA THR A 136 8.27 19.10 13.07
C THR A 136 8.13 17.69 13.66
N GLY A 137 9.26 17.00 13.83
CA GLY A 137 9.33 15.67 14.39
C GLY A 137 9.03 14.52 13.42
N PHE A 138 8.79 14.82 12.13
CA PHE A 138 8.56 13.75 11.13
C PHE A 138 9.83 12.90 10.90
N ASP A 139 11.01 13.51 11.01
CA ASP A 139 12.33 12.88 10.82
C ASP A 139 13.08 12.65 12.14
N ARG A 140 12.34 12.57 13.28
CA ARG A 140 12.98 12.28 14.56
C ARG A 140 13.67 10.91 14.51
N GLU A 141 14.80 10.76 15.17
CA GLU A 141 15.61 9.53 15.09
C GLU A 141 14.89 8.28 15.59
N ASP A 142 13.96 8.42 16.53
CA ASP A 142 13.16 7.34 17.08
C ASP A 142 11.77 7.20 16.42
N ALA A 143 11.51 7.90 15.31
CA ALA A 143 10.35 7.59 14.47
C ALA A 143 10.43 6.14 13.97
N LEU A 144 9.28 5.45 13.95
CA LEU A 144 9.23 4.03 13.62
C LEU A 144 8.88 3.83 12.15
N LEU A 145 9.71 3.09 11.45
CA LEU A 145 9.46 2.59 10.10
C LEU A 145 9.07 1.12 10.17
N SER A 146 7.97 0.76 9.51
CA SER A 146 7.48 -0.61 9.41
C SER A 146 7.29 -0.96 7.95
N GLY A 147 7.59 -2.16 7.54
CA GLY A 147 7.50 -2.52 6.14
C GLY A 147 7.21 -4.00 5.89
N VAL A 148 6.70 -4.25 4.68
CA VAL A 148 6.56 -3.26 3.61
C VAL A 148 5.08 -2.96 3.34
N GLU A 149 4.77 -1.73 2.92
CA GLU A 149 3.49 -1.43 2.30
C GLU A 149 3.65 -1.51 0.78
N SER A 150 3.65 -2.73 0.25
CA SER A 150 3.93 -3.02 -1.16
C SER A 150 2.76 -2.80 -2.10
N ARG A 151 1.53 -2.78 -1.57
CA ARG A 151 0.29 -2.81 -2.35
C ARG A 151 -0.40 -1.44 -2.37
N THR A 152 0.32 -0.42 -2.80
CA THR A 152 -0.17 0.96 -2.87
C THR A 152 -0.92 1.23 -4.17
N SER A 153 -0.45 0.68 -5.29
CA SER A 153 -1.07 0.77 -6.61
C SER A 153 -0.88 -0.54 -7.35
N SER A 154 -1.80 -0.86 -8.25
CA SER A 154 -1.65 -2.06 -9.08
C SER A 154 -0.42 -1.94 -9.98
N PRO A 155 0.49 -2.91 -9.97
CA PRO A 155 1.65 -2.94 -10.86
C PRO A 155 1.31 -3.40 -12.27
N VAL A 156 0.05 -3.75 -12.53
CA VAL A 156 -0.47 -4.21 -13.81
C VAL A 156 -1.68 -3.39 -14.21
N ARG A 157 -1.91 -3.30 -15.53
CA ARG A 157 -3.14 -2.77 -16.10
C ARG A 157 -3.84 -3.84 -16.91
N ILE A 158 -5.08 -4.16 -16.51
CA ILE A 158 -5.95 -5.04 -17.30
C ILE A 158 -6.59 -4.18 -18.38
N THR A 159 -6.21 -4.37 -19.65
CA THR A 159 -6.67 -3.55 -20.76
C THR A 159 -8.18 -3.62 -20.96
N ARG A 160 -8.77 -2.49 -21.35
CA ARG A 160 -10.18 -2.38 -21.71
C ARG A 160 -10.33 -1.44 -22.92
N ASP A 161 -11.35 -1.67 -23.72
CA ASP A 161 -11.66 -0.90 -24.91
C ASP A 161 -12.42 0.42 -24.60
N SER A 162 -12.92 1.09 -25.64
CA SER A 162 -13.71 2.32 -25.49
C SER A 162 -15.06 2.11 -24.80
N GLU A 163 -15.59 0.88 -24.79
CA GLU A 163 -16.79 0.47 -24.07
C GLU A 163 -16.48 -0.04 -22.65
N LEU A 164 -15.23 0.11 -22.22
CA LEU A 164 -14.71 -0.31 -20.91
C LEU A 164 -14.72 -1.83 -20.71
N LEU A 165 -14.81 -2.61 -21.77
CA LEU A 165 -14.82 -4.06 -21.78
C LEU A 165 -13.40 -4.59 -21.99
N SER A 166 -13.04 -5.68 -21.30
CA SER A 166 -11.79 -6.38 -21.58
C SER A 166 -11.92 -7.25 -22.86
N ASN A 167 -10.85 -7.90 -23.23
CA ASN A 167 -10.87 -8.93 -24.29
C ASN A 167 -11.71 -10.17 -23.93
N ILE A 168 -12.16 -10.29 -22.69
CA ILE A 168 -13.07 -11.33 -22.21
C ILE A 168 -14.46 -10.73 -22.10
N GLN A 169 -15.41 -11.26 -22.87
CA GLN A 169 -16.78 -10.77 -22.87
C GLN A 169 -17.41 -10.80 -21.48
N GLY A 170 -18.04 -9.69 -21.09
CA GLY A 170 -18.70 -9.55 -19.78
C GLY A 170 -17.76 -9.16 -18.63
N VAL A 171 -16.46 -9.03 -18.88
CA VAL A 171 -15.48 -8.60 -17.87
C VAL A 171 -15.11 -7.15 -18.05
N TYR A 172 -15.42 -6.31 -17.06
CA TYR A 172 -15.17 -4.87 -17.03
C TYR A 172 -14.08 -4.53 -16.00
N PRO A 173 -12.81 -4.40 -16.42
CA PRO A 173 -11.72 -4.02 -15.51
C PRO A 173 -11.98 -2.63 -14.89
N CYS A 174 -11.85 -2.51 -13.57
CA CYS A 174 -12.30 -1.35 -12.83
C CYS A 174 -11.38 -1.02 -11.65
N GLY A 175 -11.22 0.27 -11.41
CA GLY A 175 -10.62 0.81 -10.20
C GLY A 175 -9.13 0.53 -10.04
N GLU A 176 -8.68 0.45 -8.79
CA GLU A 176 -7.26 0.32 -8.43
C GLU A 176 -6.68 -1.03 -8.86
N GLY A 177 -7.34 -2.14 -8.54
CA GLY A 177 -6.83 -3.47 -8.85
C GLY A 177 -6.64 -3.73 -10.34
N ALA A 178 -7.42 -3.08 -11.19
CA ALA A 178 -7.27 -3.14 -12.65
C ALA A 178 -6.29 -2.08 -13.22
N GLY A 179 -5.69 -1.24 -12.39
CA GLY A 179 -4.68 -0.26 -12.79
C GLY A 179 -5.23 1.05 -13.37
N TYR A 180 -6.50 1.42 -13.06
CA TYR A 180 -7.13 2.64 -13.56
C TYR A 180 -7.27 3.75 -12.52
N ALA A 181 -6.98 3.47 -11.28
CA ALA A 181 -7.05 4.43 -10.17
C ALA A 181 -5.97 4.12 -9.13
N GLY A 182 -5.57 5.12 -8.36
CA GLY A 182 -4.59 4.98 -7.28
C GLY A 182 -5.09 5.52 -5.93
N GLY A 183 -6.36 5.86 -5.81
CA GLY A 183 -6.94 6.39 -4.58
C GLY A 183 -8.43 6.08 -4.45
N ILE A 184 -8.97 6.23 -3.24
CA ILE A 184 -10.37 5.89 -2.90
C ILE A 184 -11.36 6.59 -3.83
N THR A 185 -11.24 7.92 -3.96
CA THR A 185 -12.18 8.71 -4.77
C THR A 185 -12.05 8.37 -6.26
N SER A 186 -10.83 8.27 -6.79
CA SER A 186 -10.63 7.94 -8.21
C SER A 186 -11.10 6.52 -8.55
N ALA A 187 -10.94 5.56 -7.65
CA ALA A 187 -11.46 4.20 -7.81
C ALA A 187 -13.00 4.18 -7.80
N ALA A 188 -13.63 4.95 -6.90
CA ALA A 188 -15.07 5.09 -6.86
C ALA A 188 -15.62 5.75 -8.14
N MET A 189 -14.98 6.81 -8.64
CA MET A 189 -15.35 7.46 -9.89
C MET A 189 -15.27 6.51 -11.09
N ASP A 190 -14.21 5.72 -11.18
CA ASP A 190 -14.06 4.72 -12.24
C ASP A 190 -15.13 3.63 -12.12
N GLY A 191 -15.46 3.20 -10.90
CA GLY A 191 -16.56 2.27 -10.63
C GLY A 191 -17.92 2.80 -11.08
N ILE A 192 -18.24 4.06 -10.80
CA ILE A 192 -19.47 4.70 -11.28
C ILE A 192 -19.52 4.71 -12.81
N LYS A 193 -18.43 5.10 -13.46
CA LYS A 193 -18.34 5.11 -14.93
C LYS A 193 -18.58 3.73 -15.55
N ILE A 194 -18.04 2.68 -14.92
CA ILE A 194 -18.29 1.29 -15.35
C ILE A 194 -19.76 0.92 -15.15
N ALA A 195 -20.33 1.21 -13.98
CA ALA A 195 -21.73 0.90 -13.68
C ALA A 195 -22.70 1.58 -14.64
N GLU A 196 -22.45 2.85 -14.98
CA GLU A 196 -23.24 3.58 -15.99
C GLU A 196 -23.15 2.94 -17.37
N THR A 197 -21.94 2.49 -17.78
CA THR A 197 -21.74 1.82 -19.07
C THR A 197 -22.47 0.50 -19.14
N ILE A 198 -22.37 -0.32 -18.08
CA ILE A 198 -23.11 -1.58 -17.97
C ILE A 198 -24.63 -1.33 -17.99
N SER A 199 -25.12 -0.35 -17.22
CA SER A 199 -26.52 0.00 -17.17
C SER A 199 -27.08 0.43 -18.53
N LYS A 200 -26.32 1.22 -19.31
CA LYS A 200 -26.73 1.62 -20.67
C LYS A 200 -26.80 0.41 -21.61
N LYS A 201 -25.82 -0.48 -21.54
CA LYS A 201 -25.73 -1.66 -22.41
C LYS A 201 -26.83 -2.69 -22.12
N TYR A 202 -27.19 -2.87 -20.86
CA TYR A 202 -28.12 -3.89 -20.42
C TYR A 202 -29.49 -3.33 -19.96
N ARG A 203 -29.82 -2.10 -20.36
CA ARG A 203 -31.05 -1.40 -19.95
C ARG A 203 -32.33 -2.22 -20.19
N ASN A 204 -32.37 -3.05 -21.21
CA ASN A 204 -33.50 -3.91 -21.53
C ASN A 204 -33.61 -5.16 -20.65
N PHE A 205 -32.56 -5.49 -19.86
CA PHE A 205 -32.62 -6.60 -18.89
C PHE A 205 -33.29 -6.23 -17.59
N LEU A 206 -33.25 -4.94 -17.20
CA LEU A 206 -33.82 -4.46 -15.92
C LEU A 206 -35.34 -4.48 -15.91
N GLY A 207 -35.99 -4.64 -17.07
CA GLY A 207 -37.48 -4.83 -17.13
C GLY A 207 -37.96 -6.20 -16.60
N ARG A 208 -37.04 -7.11 -16.21
CA ARG A 208 -37.36 -8.43 -15.68
C ARG A 208 -36.67 -8.78 -14.35
N VAL A 209 -35.90 -7.87 -13.76
CA VAL A 209 -35.35 -8.09 -12.43
C VAL A 209 -36.31 -7.51 -11.40
N TYR A 210 -37.13 -8.35 -10.81
CA TYR A 210 -37.81 -8.05 -9.56
C TYR A 210 -36.74 -7.81 -8.49
N ILE A 211 -36.49 -6.55 -8.16
CA ILE A 211 -35.78 -6.21 -6.93
C ILE A 211 -36.72 -6.63 -5.81
N SER A 212 -36.44 -7.75 -5.18
CA SER A 212 -37.10 -8.16 -3.94
C SER A 212 -36.93 -7.03 -2.92
N PRO A 213 -38.02 -6.53 -2.28
CA PRO A 213 -37.92 -5.46 -1.29
C PRO A 213 -37.34 -5.91 0.06
N PHE A 214 -36.66 -7.05 0.12
CA PHE A 214 -36.04 -7.61 1.32
C PHE A 214 -34.52 -7.55 1.26
N LEU A 215 -33.95 -6.35 1.26
CA LEU A 215 -32.59 -6.09 1.67
C LEU A 215 -32.57 -4.67 2.30
N CYS A 216 -33.06 -4.59 3.52
CA CYS A 216 -32.66 -3.59 4.51
C CYS A 216 -31.80 -4.26 5.55
#